data_ca455bf9fc4bab83095637c91f7912f2
#
_entry.id   ca455bf9fc4bab83095637c91f7912f2
#
_cell.length_a   1.000
_cell.length_b   1.000
_cell.length_c   1.000
_cell.angle_alpha   90.00
_cell.angle_beta   90.00
_cell.angle_gamma   90.00
#
_symmetry.space_group_name_H-M   'P 1'
#
loop_
_entity.id
_entity.type
_entity.pdbx_description
1 polymer ?
#
loop_
_entity_poly.entity_id
_entity_poly.type
_entity_poly.pdbx_seq_one_letter_code
_entity_poly.pdbx_strand_id
1 'polypeptide(L)'
;MTLQVIKDDLQGWTVLHVLGEVDYAVVPELREHVRRAVADGDHRIVLELTGVEFLDSTGIGTLVAARRLLRSTGGTLRLVMPSNNDHHVNRVFTALGLRRLFDVHPDLDEALCEDTPTDEDLSAAG
;
A
#
# COMPACT_ATOMS: atom_id res chain seq x y z
N MET A 1 -21.23 -3.59 4.79
CA MET A 1 -19.87 -3.11 4.56
C MET A 1 -19.08 -4.19 3.92
N THR A 2 -18.57 -3.91 2.78
CA THR A 2 -17.84 -4.92 2.05
C THR A 2 -16.46 -4.42 1.75
N LEU A 3 -15.49 -5.24 2.09
CA LEU A 3 -14.13 -5.09 1.64
C LEU A 3 -13.92 -6.11 0.53
N GLN A 4 -13.33 -5.68 -0.55
CA GLN A 4 -12.93 -6.58 -1.62
C GLN A 4 -11.45 -6.39 -1.87
N VAL A 5 -10.70 -7.49 -1.94
CA VAL A 5 -9.28 -7.46 -2.26
C VAL A 5 -9.05 -8.38 -3.45
N ILE A 6 -8.50 -7.83 -4.51
CA ILE A 6 -8.22 -8.56 -5.74
C ILE A 6 -6.71 -8.59 -5.93
N LYS A 7 -6.15 -9.79 -5.98
CA LYS A 7 -4.72 -9.97 -6.16
C LYS A 7 -4.39 -10.10 -7.64
N ASP A 8 -3.32 -9.43 -8.06
CA ASP A 8 -2.82 -9.46 -9.42
C ASP A 8 -1.31 -9.51 -9.39
N ASP A 9 -0.71 -10.14 -10.37
CA ASP A 9 0.75 -10.20 -10.51
C ASP A 9 1.14 -9.45 -11.76
N LEU A 10 1.80 -8.31 -11.58
CA LEU A 10 2.16 -7.41 -12.67
C LEU A 10 3.62 -7.01 -12.57
N GLN A 11 4.40 -7.31 -13.60
CA GLN A 11 5.78 -6.84 -13.73
C GLN A 11 6.66 -7.16 -12.54
N GLY A 12 6.45 -8.33 -11.94
CA GLY A 12 7.24 -8.75 -10.78
C GLY A 12 6.74 -8.20 -9.46
N TRP A 13 5.61 -7.50 -9.46
CA TRP A 13 4.96 -6.99 -8.27
C TRP A 13 3.68 -7.74 -8.00
N THR A 14 3.39 -7.93 -6.72
CA THR A 14 2.07 -8.40 -6.30
C THR A 14 1.22 -7.17 -6.00
N VAL A 15 0.15 -7.01 -6.75
CA VAL A 15 -0.75 -5.87 -6.58
C VAL A 15 -1.99 -6.35 -5.87
N LEU A 16 -2.30 -5.74 -4.74
CA LEU A 16 -3.53 -5.99 -4.02
C LEU A 16 -4.44 -4.79 -4.24
N HIS A 17 -5.46 -4.97 -5.07
CA HIS A 17 -6.47 -3.94 -5.30
C HIS A 17 -7.46 -3.99 -4.15
N VAL A 18 -7.49 -2.93 -3.36
CA VAL A 18 -8.35 -2.85 -2.18
C VAL A 18 -9.52 -1.93 -2.50
N LEU A 19 -10.74 -2.45 -2.35
CA LEU A 19 -11.95 -1.70 -2.68
C LEU A 19 -12.91 -1.72 -1.49
N GLY A 20 -13.57 -0.61 -1.27
CA GLY A 20 -14.59 -0.48 -0.26
C GLY A 20 -14.16 0.34 0.93
N GLU A 21 -14.64 -0.03 2.09
CA GLU A 21 -14.39 0.71 3.32
C GLU A 21 -13.45 -0.08 4.22
N VAL A 22 -12.35 0.53 4.61
CA VAL A 22 -11.34 -0.11 5.44
C VAL A 22 -11.52 0.40 6.87
N ASP A 23 -12.42 -0.25 7.58
CA ASP A 23 -12.72 0.06 8.97
C ASP A 23 -12.31 -1.10 9.88
N TYR A 24 -12.50 -0.92 11.18
CA TYR A 24 -12.07 -1.93 12.15
C TYR A 24 -12.69 -3.31 11.92
N ALA A 25 -13.89 -3.36 11.34
CA ALA A 25 -14.58 -4.62 11.14
C ALA A 25 -13.94 -5.48 10.07
N VAL A 26 -13.32 -4.86 9.05
CA VAL A 26 -12.75 -5.58 7.92
C VAL A 26 -11.22 -5.64 7.92
N VAL A 27 -10.59 -4.92 8.84
CA VAL A 27 -9.13 -4.91 8.94
C VAL A 27 -8.51 -6.30 9.06
N PRO A 28 -9.09 -7.25 9.83
CA PRO A 28 -8.51 -8.60 9.89
C PRO A 28 -8.43 -9.28 8.53
N GLU A 29 -9.41 -9.03 7.66
CA GLU A 29 -9.42 -9.61 6.32
C GLU A 29 -8.30 -9.02 5.48
N LEU A 30 -8.13 -7.70 5.50
CA LEU A 30 -7.05 -7.05 4.75
C LEU A 30 -5.68 -7.52 5.25
N ARG A 31 -5.52 -7.60 6.56
CA ARG A 31 -4.28 -8.06 7.16
C ARG A 31 -3.94 -9.48 6.70
N GLU A 32 -4.93 -10.34 6.61
CA GLU A 32 -4.73 -11.72 6.19
C GLU A 32 -4.28 -11.80 4.73
N HIS A 33 -4.83 -10.96 3.85
CA HIS A 33 -4.37 -10.92 2.46
C HIS A 33 -2.89 -10.56 2.36
N VAL A 34 -2.46 -9.55 3.13
CA VAL A 34 -1.06 -9.15 3.13
C VAL A 34 -0.19 -10.27 3.70
N ARG A 35 -0.60 -10.87 4.81
CA ARG A 35 0.17 -11.96 5.43
C ARG A 35 0.37 -13.13 4.49
N ARG A 36 -0.69 -13.50 3.76
CA ARG A 36 -0.59 -14.61 2.82
C ARG A 36 0.36 -14.31 1.69
N ALA A 37 0.31 -13.10 1.15
CA ALA A 37 1.21 -12.72 0.07
C ALA A 37 2.66 -12.83 0.53
N VAL A 38 2.95 -12.31 1.72
CA VAL A 38 4.32 -12.39 2.27
C VAL A 38 4.70 -13.85 2.54
N ALA A 39 3.79 -14.65 3.08
CA ALA A 39 4.07 -16.06 3.35
C ALA A 39 4.32 -16.85 2.07
N ASP A 40 3.71 -16.44 0.97
CA ASP A 40 3.92 -17.05 -0.35
C ASP A 40 5.24 -16.61 -0.99
N GLY A 41 5.98 -15.74 -0.33
CA GLY A 41 7.27 -15.29 -0.85
C GLY A 41 7.22 -13.99 -1.62
N ASP A 42 6.09 -13.31 -1.64
CA ASP A 42 5.98 -12.03 -2.34
C ASP A 42 6.74 -10.96 -1.58
N HIS A 43 7.76 -10.39 -2.21
CA HIS A 43 8.61 -9.38 -1.58
C HIS A 43 8.29 -7.97 -2.02
N ARG A 44 7.55 -7.83 -3.10
CA ARG A 44 7.27 -6.53 -3.72
C ARG A 44 5.77 -6.43 -3.87
N ILE A 45 5.17 -5.65 -2.97
CA ILE A 45 3.71 -5.53 -2.90
C ILE A 45 3.29 -4.10 -3.10
N VAL A 46 2.30 -3.90 -3.97
CA VAL A 46 1.61 -2.63 -4.13
C VAL A 46 0.21 -2.78 -3.54
N LEU A 47 -0.14 -1.90 -2.61
CA LEU A 47 -1.53 -1.76 -2.17
C LEU A 47 -2.15 -0.64 -3.00
N GLU A 48 -3.06 -1.02 -3.87
CA GLU A 48 -3.71 -0.10 -4.77
C GLU A 48 -5.03 0.34 -4.12
N LEU A 49 -5.08 1.58 -3.68
CA LEU A 49 -6.14 2.09 -2.80
C LEU A 49 -7.11 3.03 -3.49
N THR A 50 -7.08 3.12 -4.83
CA THR A 50 -7.98 4.05 -5.54
C THR A 50 -9.45 3.72 -5.34
N GLY A 51 -9.77 2.47 -5.05
CA GLY A 51 -11.13 2.03 -4.78
C GLY A 51 -11.54 2.08 -3.31
N VAL A 52 -10.67 2.57 -2.43
CA VAL A 52 -11.00 2.70 -1.01
C VAL A 52 -11.75 3.99 -0.79
N GLU A 53 -12.94 3.89 -0.20
CA GLU A 53 -13.81 5.02 0.02
C GLU A 53 -13.69 5.60 1.43
N PHE A 54 -13.23 4.78 2.37
CA PHE A 54 -13.13 5.17 3.76
C PHE A 54 -11.94 4.46 4.42
N LEU A 55 -11.26 5.17 5.30
CA LEU A 55 -10.10 4.64 6.02
C LEU A 55 -10.10 5.24 7.42
N ASP A 56 -10.23 4.39 8.44
CA ASP A 56 -10.15 4.85 9.84
C ASP A 56 -8.75 4.57 10.43
N SER A 57 -8.60 4.86 11.70
CA SER A 57 -7.30 4.70 12.38
C SER A 57 -6.85 3.24 12.42
N THR A 58 -7.77 2.28 12.49
CA THR A 58 -7.39 0.87 12.48
C THR A 58 -6.93 0.45 11.10
N GLY A 59 -7.53 1.01 10.05
CA GLY A 59 -7.08 0.79 8.68
C GLY A 59 -5.67 1.34 8.48
N ILE A 60 -5.41 2.54 8.97
CA ILE A 60 -4.07 3.13 8.91
C ILE A 60 -3.07 2.26 9.66
N GLY A 61 -3.44 1.78 10.84
CA GLY A 61 -2.58 0.89 11.61
C GLY A 61 -2.25 -0.39 10.84
N THR A 62 -3.20 -0.88 10.05
CA THR A 62 -2.97 -2.06 9.22
C THR A 62 -1.97 -1.77 8.10
N LEU A 63 -2.03 -0.59 7.49
CA LEU A 63 -1.05 -0.19 6.48
C LEU A 63 0.34 -0.09 7.10
N VAL A 64 0.44 0.48 8.29
CA VAL A 64 1.72 0.57 9.00
C VAL A 64 2.25 -0.83 9.33
N ALA A 65 1.38 -1.73 9.77
CA ALA A 65 1.78 -3.11 10.06
C ALA A 65 2.26 -3.84 8.80
N ALA A 66 1.58 -3.61 7.67
CA ALA A 66 2.00 -4.19 6.39
C ALA A 66 3.40 -3.71 6.00
N ARG A 67 3.66 -2.43 6.17
CA ARG A 67 4.97 -1.86 5.89
C ARG A 67 6.05 -2.51 6.75
N ARG A 68 5.79 -2.64 8.04
CA ARG A 68 6.73 -3.28 8.96
C ARG A 68 6.99 -4.72 8.60
N LEU A 69 5.94 -5.45 8.25
CA LEU A 69 6.06 -6.85 7.89
C LEU A 69 6.96 -7.02 6.67
N LEU A 70 6.72 -6.23 5.64
CA LEU A 70 7.54 -6.31 4.43
C LEU A 70 8.98 -5.92 4.69
N ARG A 71 9.20 -4.86 5.45
CA ARG A 71 10.57 -4.47 5.79
C ARG A 71 11.30 -5.54 6.58
N SER A 72 10.61 -6.24 7.46
CA SER A 72 11.24 -7.29 8.25
C SER A 72 11.67 -8.48 7.42
N THR A 73 11.07 -8.66 6.25
CA THR A 73 11.42 -9.74 5.32
C THR A 73 12.31 -9.27 4.17
N GLY A 74 12.75 -8.02 4.22
CA GLY A 74 13.58 -7.46 3.15
C GLY A 74 12.78 -7.03 1.93
N GLY A 75 11.46 -6.92 2.06
CA GLY A 75 10.59 -6.56 0.95
C GLY A 75 10.29 -5.09 0.86
N THR A 76 9.48 -4.74 -0.11
CA THR A 76 9.08 -3.36 -0.41
C THR A 76 7.58 -3.26 -0.52
N LEU A 77 7.01 -2.24 0.12
CA LEU A 77 5.60 -1.90 0.02
C LEU A 77 5.46 -0.54 -0.64
N ARG A 78 4.60 -0.46 -1.65
CA ARG A 78 4.22 0.79 -2.28
C ARG A 78 2.71 0.96 -2.22
N LEU A 79 2.27 2.21 -2.20
CA LEU A 79 0.84 2.54 -2.17
C LEU A 79 0.48 3.35 -3.41
N VAL A 80 -0.67 3.05 -3.99
CA VAL A 80 -1.28 3.89 -5.01
C VAL A 80 -2.52 4.51 -4.42
N MET A 81 -2.59 5.83 -4.44
CA MET A 81 -3.65 6.59 -3.77
C MET A 81 -4.65 7.14 -4.78
N PRO A 82 -5.88 7.43 -4.36
CA PRO A 82 -6.83 8.12 -5.24
C PRO A 82 -6.24 9.43 -5.75
N SER A 83 -6.58 9.80 -6.99
CA SER A 83 -6.02 10.98 -7.63
C SER A 83 -6.64 12.29 -7.13
N ASN A 84 -7.85 12.24 -6.60
CA ASN A 84 -8.56 13.43 -6.12
C ASN A 84 -8.04 13.83 -4.74
N ASN A 85 -7.45 15.03 -4.63
CA ASN A 85 -6.92 15.52 -3.36
C ASN A 85 -7.99 15.71 -2.29
N ASP A 86 -9.24 15.89 -2.68
CA ASP A 86 -10.35 16.00 -1.73
C ASP A 86 -10.89 14.66 -1.29
N HIS A 87 -10.38 13.58 -1.85
CA HIS A 87 -10.81 12.24 -1.44
C HIS A 87 -10.45 12.00 0.02
N HIS A 88 -11.38 11.36 0.76
CA HIS A 88 -11.22 11.10 2.19
C HIS A 88 -9.85 10.50 2.52
N VAL A 89 -9.43 9.49 1.78
CA VAL A 89 -8.17 8.79 2.06
C VAL A 89 -6.98 9.74 1.92
N ASN A 90 -6.98 10.58 0.89
CA ASN A 90 -5.90 11.56 0.70
C ASN A 90 -5.89 12.61 1.81
N ARG A 91 -7.07 13.03 2.25
CA ARG A 91 -7.17 14.02 3.33
C ARG A 91 -6.62 13.46 4.64
N VAL A 92 -6.93 12.20 4.93
CA VAL A 92 -6.43 11.53 6.13
C VAL A 92 -4.90 11.41 6.05
N PHE A 93 -4.37 10.99 4.91
CA PHE A 93 -2.93 10.86 4.72
C PHE A 93 -2.23 12.21 4.90
N THR A 94 -2.78 13.26 4.33
CA THR A 94 -2.20 14.61 4.47
C THR A 94 -2.25 15.08 5.92
N ALA A 95 -3.40 14.93 6.56
CA ALA A 95 -3.60 15.41 7.93
C ALA A 95 -2.65 14.73 8.92
N LEU A 96 -2.34 13.46 8.71
CA LEU A 96 -1.49 12.69 9.61
C LEU A 96 -0.04 12.61 9.16
N GLY A 97 0.31 13.27 8.06
CA GLY A 97 1.68 13.26 7.56
C GLY A 97 2.17 11.90 7.10
N LEU A 98 1.27 11.03 6.65
CA LEU A 98 1.62 9.65 6.33
C LEU A 98 2.41 9.50 5.04
N ARG A 99 2.41 10.52 4.18
CA ARG A 99 3.17 10.45 2.93
C ARG A 99 4.68 10.38 3.15
N ARG A 100 5.13 10.76 4.33
CA ARG A 100 6.55 10.63 4.69
C ARG A 100 6.91 9.22 5.09
N LEU A 101 5.94 8.47 5.56
CA LEU A 101 6.16 7.11 6.04
C LEU A 101 6.11 6.10 4.91
N PHE A 102 5.24 6.33 3.93
CA PHE A 102 4.97 5.38 2.86
C PHE A 102 5.53 5.84 1.52
N ASP A 103 5.87 4.88 0.68
CA ASP A 103 6.24 5.11 -0.71
C ASP A 103 4.94 5.20 -1.53
N VAL A 104 4.50 6.42 -1.77
CA VAL A 104 3.19 6.71 -2.38
C VAL A 104 3.37 7.12 -3.84
N HIS A 105 2.55 6.55 -4.70
CA HIS A 105 2.58 6.80 -6.13
C HIS A 105 1.20 7.25 -6.62
N PRO A 106 1.16 8.09 -7.67
CA PRO A 106 -0.11 8.62 -8.15
C PRO A 106 -0.92 7.62 -8.97
N ASP A 107 -0.25 6.62 -9.55
CA ASP A 107 -0.92 5.61 -10.35
C ASP A 107 -0.13 4.31 -10.34
N LEU A 108 -0.75 3.28 -10.88
CA LEU A 108 -0.16 1.96 -10.85
C LEU A 108 1.06 1.84 -11.77
N ASP A 109 1.03 2.51 -12.90
CA ASP A 109 2.17 2.46 -13.83
C ASP A 109 3.44 2.95 -13.13
N GLU A 110 3.35 4.05 -12.42
CA GLU A 110 4.49 4.58 -11.70
C GLU A 110 4.90 3.67 -10.54
N ALA A 111 3.92 3.11 -9.85
CA ALA A 111 4.18 2.23 -8.71
C ALA A 111 4.87 0.93 -9.13
N LEU A 112 4.70 0.51 -10.37
CA LEU A 112 5.32 -0.72 -10.89
C LEU A 112 6.67 -0.47 -11.53
N CYS A 113 7.11 0.78 -11.63
CA CYS A 113 8.38 1.11 -12.25
C CYS A 113 9.52 0.61 -11.38
N GLU A 114 10.33 -0.31 -11.91
CA GLU A 114 11.44 -0.88 -11.18
C GLU A 114 12.59 0.09 -11.01
N ASP A 115 12.74 0.94 -11.98
CA ASP A 115 13.89 1.82 -12.06
C ASP A 115 13.68 3.13 -11.31
N THR A 116 12.60 3.21 -10.52
CA THR A 116 12.43 4.37 -9.65
C THR A 116 13.65 4.47 -8.75
N PRO A 117 14.47 5.52 -8.89
CA PRO A 117 15.65 5.65 -8.04
C PRO A 117 15.18 5.75 -6.60
N THR A 118 15.73 4.92 -5.76
CA THR A 118 15.51 5.01 -4.33
C THR A 118 16.54 5.97 -3.76
N ASP A 119 16.34 6.41 -2.56
CA ASP A 119 17.34 7.20 -1.87
C ASP A 119 18.65 6.43 -1.75
N GLU A 120 18.57 5.12 -1.64
CA GLU A 120 19.74 4.29 -1.60
C GLU A 120 20.54 4.32 -2.87
N ASP A 121 19.85 4.26 -4.03
CA ASP A 121 20.52 4.35 -5.31
C ASP A 121 21.20 5.69 -5.47
N LEU A 122 20.52 6.75 -5.07
CA LEU A 122 21.08 8.08 -5.14
C LEU A 122 22.27 8.21 -4.20
N SER A 123 22.19 7.64 -3.03
CA SER A 123 23.27 7.66 -2.06
C SER A 123 24.48 6.87 -2.56
N ALA A 124 24.22 5.73 -3.18
CA ALA A 124 25.30 4.91 -3.73
C ALA A 124 25.97 5.59 -4.90
N ALA A 125 25.22 6.36 -5.68
CA ALA A 125 25.75 7.10 -6.81
C ALA A 125 26.43 8.38 -6.39
N GLY A 126 26.02 8.89 -5.27
CA GLY A 126 26.60 10.11 -4.73
C GLY A 126 27.60 9.83 -3.66
#